data_cb98e9eb75c3019f478b729143dfaa0d
#
_entry.id   cb98e9eb75c3019f478b729143dfaa0d
#
_cell.length_a   1.000
_cell.length_b   1.000
_cell.length_c   1.000
_cell.angle_alpha   90.00
_cell.angle_beta   90.00
_cell.angle_gamma   90.00
#
_symmetry.space_group_name_H-M   'P 1'
#
loop_
_entity.id
_entity.type
_entity.pdbx_description
1 polymer ?
#
loop_
_entity_poly.entity_id
_entity_poly.type
_entity_poly.pdbx_seq_one_letter_code
_entity_poly.pdbx_strand_id
1 'polypeptide(L)'
;ADVGNDFDLTPSALLPLDPWREYLTIISNTDVRMAEAFEPHEIGGDHFRSSSVFLTQSHPKQTESSDVYVGTSLDQLYANRYGQNTPIPSMQLCIENVDQAGGCAYGYSCVYTDSISWRSPTEPLPMIRDPRVAFDLLFGAGGSPEERARRRRTSSSILDWITEDIQRMRRTLGPNDFARLDRYLDNVREIERRIQGVEAQNRTGEARELPGAPAGVPDSFTEHMQLMFDLQALAFASDMTRVFSFKTGRDASSRVYTESGTDTPFHPASHHGGREAAVLDFAVINKYHVSMLPYFLQKLQDIDEGDTNLLDKTMIVFGSPMADGNIHNHRRAPLVVLGKANGRLEGNVHLKAPDGTPMANAMLSMLHTLGHDNMESFGDSTGEFPLTLGAAASPDR
;
A
#
# COMPACT_ATOMS: atom_id res chain seq x y z
N ALA A 1 8.70 -22.77 8.81
CA ALA A 1 7.38 -22.31 9.28
C ALA A 1 6.36 -23.38 8.88
N ASP A 2 5.51 -23.76 9.82
CA ASP A 2 4.49 -24.77 9.60
C ASP A 2 3.45 -24.24 8.62
N VAL A 3 2.93 -25.11 7.77
CA VAL A 3 1.94 -24.80 6.73
C VAL A 3 0.56 -25.19 7.26
N GLY A 4 -0.49 -24.50 6.82
CA GLY A 4 -1.85 -24.73 7.30
C GLY A 4 -2.25 -23.70 8.35
N ASN A 5 -3.06 -24.10 9.34
CA ASN A 5 -3.63 -23.20 10.34
C ASN A 5 -2.76 -23.08 11.63
N ASP A 6 -1.81 -24.00 11.84
CA ASP A 6 -1.00 -24.11 13.06
C ASP A 6 0.41 -23.52 12.90
N PHE A 7 0.54 -22.42 12.17
CA PHE A 7 1.83 -21.75 11.96
C PHE A 7 2.23 -20.86 13.16
N ASP A 8 3.53 -20.76 13.41
CA ASP A 8 4.11 -19.89 14.45
C ASP A 8 4.72 -18.62 13.83
N LEU A 9 4.30 -17.45 14.33
CA LEU A 9 4.81 -16.13 13.92
C LEU A 9 5.94 -15.61 14.80
N THR A 10 6.22 -16.27 15.93
CA THR A 10 7.21 -15.81 16.91
C THR A 10 8.59 -15.52 16.30
N PRO A 11 9.15 -16.36 15.40
CA PRO A 11 10.47 -16.15 14.84
C PRO A 11 10.47 -15.18 13.63
N SER A 12 9.33 -14.59 13.27
CA SER A 12 9.20 -13.81 12.04
C SER A 12 8.91 -12.33 12.28
N ALA A 13 9.18 -11.51 11.28
CA ALA A 13 8.78 -10.11 11.26
C ALA A 13 7.24 -9.94 11.28
N LEU A 14 6.47 -11.00 10.99
CA LEU A 14 5.01 -10.98 11.00
C LEU A 14 4.39 -11.11 12.41
N LEU A 15 5.19 -11.29 13.46
CA LEU A 15 4.68 -11.41 14.84
C LEU A 15 3.66 -10.31 15.25
N PRO A 16 3.79 -9.03 14.84
CA PRO A 16 2.78 -8.02 15.17
C PRO A 16 1.38 -8.33 14.62
N LEU A 17 1.25 -9.23 13.65
CA LEU A 17 -0.03 -9.66 13.08
C LEU A 17 -0.65 -10.87 13.80
N ASP A 18 -0.02 -11.40 14.86
CA ASP A 18 -0.54 -12.57 15.58
C ASP A 18 -1.96 -12.36 16.15
N PRO A 19 -2.32 -11.20 16.72
CA PRO A 19 -3.70 -10.92 17.14
C PRO A 19 -4.72 -10.85 15.99
N TRP A 20 -4.24 -10.76 14.74
CA TRP A 20 -5.03 -10.60 13.52
C TRP A 20 -5.07 -11.87 12.66
N ARG A 21 -4.71 -13.02 13.24
CA ARG A 21 -4.60 -14.30 12.51
C ARG A 21 -5.85 -14.65 11.72
N GLU A 22 -7.03 -14.39 12.25
CA GLU A 22 -8.30 -14.66 11.57
C GLU A 22 -8.48 -13.91 10.24
N TYR A 23 -7.71 -12.84 10.03
CA TYR A 23 -7.69 -12.04 8.81
C TYR A 23 -6.44 -12.30 7.95
N LEU A 24 -5.51 -13.13 8.42
CA LEU A 24 -4.18 -13.29 7.83
C LEU A 24 -4.09 -14.54 6.95
N THR A 25 -3.79 -14.35 5.68
CA THR A 25 -3.37 -15.39 4.74
C THR A 25 -1.91 -15.13 4.36
N ILE A 26 -1.01 -16.05 4.74
CA ILE A 26 0.41 -15.99 4.38
C ILE A 26 0.61 -16.84 3.13
N ILE A 27 1.25 -16.28 2.12
CA ILE A 27 1.65 -16.98 0.91
C ILE A 27 3.17 -16.94 0.84
N SER A 28 3.81 -18.09 0.91
CA SER A 28 5.27 -18.21 0.89
C SER A 28 5.76 -19.03 -0.29
N ASN A 29 7.04 -18.85 -0.60
CA ASN A 29 7.72 -19.57 -1.66
C ASN A 29 7.28 -19.19 -3.08
N THR A 30 6.82 -17.96 -3.27
CA THR A 30 6.53 -17.40 -4.60
C THR A 30 7.65 -16.49 -5.07
N ASP A 31 7.93 -16.50 -6.37
CA ASP A 31 9.02 -15.76 -6.99
C ASP A 31 8.49 -14.53 -7.77
N VAL A 32 9.23 -13.43 -7.73
CA VAL A 32 8.98 -12.21 -8.53
C VAL A 32 10.02 -12.16 -9.65
N ARG A 33 9.97 -13.15 -10.56
CA ARG A 33 10.96 -13.34 -11.62
C ARG A 33 11.12 -12.15 -12.56
N MET A 34 10.05 -11.39 -12.77
CA MET A 34 10.06 -10.24 -13.67
C MET A 34 10.91 -9.08 -13.15
N ALA A 35 11.33 -9.10 -11.86
CA ALA A 35 12.28 -8.15 -11.29
C ALA A 35 13.75 -8.58 -11.47
N GLU A 36 14.03 -9.83 -11.87
CA GLU A 36 15.39 -10.31 -12.16
C GLU A 36 15.93 -9.65 -13.45
N ALA A 37 17.26 -9.59 -13.58
CA ALA A 37 17.92 -9.21 -14.84
C ALA A 37 17.80 -10.36 -15.84
N PHE A 38 17.25 -10.11 -17.03
CA PHE A 38 17.17 -11.11 -18.11
C PHE A 38 18.35 -11.01 -19.06
N GLU A 39 18.96 -9.83 -19.14
CA GLU A 39 20.09 -9.55 -20.01
C GLU A 39 21.30 -9.04 -19.20
N PRO A 40 22.54 -9.28 -19.67
CA PRO A 40 23.76 -8.85 -18.93
C PRO A 40 23.81 -7.35 -18.59
N HIS A 41 23.24 -6.51 -19.43
CA HIS A 41 23.24 -5.05 -19.21
C HIS A 41 22.22 -4.57 -18.17
N GLU A 42 21.30 -5.44 -17.72
CA GLU A 42 20.33 -5.17 -16.68
C GLU A 42 20.85 -5.50 -15.27
N ILE A 43 21.99 -6.20 -15.17
CA ILE A 43 22.57 -6.63 -13.89
C ILE A 43 22.90 -5.39 -13.03
N GLY A 44 22.47 -5.43 -11.76
CA GLY A 44 22.61 -4.33 -10.79
C GLY A 44 21.43 -3.36 -10.80
N GLY A 45 20.51 -3.47 -11.76
CA GLY A 45 19.32 -2.61 -11.86
C GLY A 45 18.13 -3.02 -10.99
N ASP A 46 18.30 -3.92 -10.03
CA ASP A 46 17.21 -4.50 -9.23
C ASP A 46 16.37 -3.44 -8.50
N HIS A 47 16.99 -2.50 -7.82
CA HIS A 47 16.29 -1.39 -7.15
C HIS A 47 15.48 -0.49 -8.10
N PHE A 48 15.87 -0.46 -9.37
CA PHE A 48 15.22 0.36 -10.39
C PHE A 48 14.07 -0.36 -11.11
N ARG A 49 13.94 -1.67 -10.94
CA ARG A 49 12.85 -2.50 -11.49
C ARG A 49 11.80 -2.87 -10.47
N SER A 50 12.22 -3.20 -9.25
CA SER A 50 11.43 -3.89 -8.24
C SER A 50 10.06 -3.26 -7.97
N SER A 51 10.00 -1.94 -7.77
CA SER A 51 8.74 -1.27 -7.42
C SER A 51 7.68 -1.40 -8.51
N SER A 52 8.03 -1.17 -9.77
CA SER A 52 7.08 -1.29 -10.88
C SER A 52 6.63 -2.73 -11.13
N VAL A 53 7.44 -3.71 -10.75
CA VAL A 53 7.13 -5.13 -10.94
C VAL A 53 6.20 -5.67 -9.87
N PHE A 54 6.24 -5.15 -8.63
CA PHE A 54 5.49 -5.75 -7.51
C PHE A 54 4.00 -5.95 -7.81
N LEU A 55 3.31 -4.92 -8.28
CA LEU A 55 1.88 -5.02 -8.59
C LEU A 55 1.56 -5.30 -10.06
N THR A 56 2.55 -5.32 -10.95
CA THR A 56 2.35 -5.63 -12.38
C THR A 56 2.77 -7.05 -12.76
N GLN A 57 3.71 -7.62 -12.01
CA GLN A 57 4.32 -8.93 -12.29
C GLN A 57 4.82 -9.06 -13.74
N SER A 58 5.30 -7.95 -14.30
CA SER A 58 5.78 -7.84 -15.68
C SER A 58 7.15 -7.19 -15.71
N HIS A 59 8.02 -7.63 -16.62
CA HIS A 59 9.38 -7.10 -16.74
C HIS A 59 9.37 -5.71 -17.38
N PRO A 60 9.97 -4.69 -16.76
CA PRO A 60 9.96 -3.33 -17.29
C PRO A 60 10.94 -3.18 -18.44
N LYS A 61 10.54 -2.46 -19.47
CA LYS A 61 11.42 -2.07 -20.57
C LYS A 61 12.56 -1.21 -20.05
N GLN A 62 13.81 -1.61 -20.31
CA GLN A 62 14.97 -0.79 -19.96
C GLN A 62 15.02 0.45 -20.87
N THR A 63 14.65 1.59 -20.32
CA THR A 63 14.66 2.89 -20.97
C THR A 63 14.74 4.02 -19.93
N GLU A 64 15.47 5.08 -20.25
CA GLU A 64 15.49 6.33 -19.50
C GLU A 64 14.54 7.40 -20.10
N SER A 65 13.94 7.09 -21.22
CA SER A 65 13.06 7.97 -21.98
C SER A 65 11.60 7.86 -21.52
N SER A 66 10.70 8.56 -22.20
CA SER A 66 9.26 8.54 -21.92
C SER A 66 8.52 7.31 -22.46
N ASP A 67 9.18 6.45 -23.22
CA ASP A 67 8.64 5.22 -23.80
C ASP A 67 8.66 4.04 -22.84
N VAL A 68 8.33 4.34 -21.58
CA VAL A 68 8.23 3.35 -20.50
C VAL A 68 7.16 2.30 -20.79
N TYR A 69 7.44 1.08 -20.35
CA TYR A 69 6.50 -0.04 -20.51
C TYR A 69 6.76 -1.09 -19.42
N VAL A 70 5.68 -1.55 -18.75
CA VAL A 70 5.74 -2.68 -17.82
C VAL A 70 4.49 -3.54 -17.94
N GLY A 71 3.42 -3.21 -17.26
CA GLY A 71 2.14 -3.92 -17.27
C GLY A 71 1.10 -3.09 -16.55
N THR A 72 -0.17 -3.44 -16.69
CA THR A 72 -1.23 -2.87 -15.85
C THR A 72 -1.17 -3.50 -14.48
N SER A 73 -1.13 -2.70 -13.42
CA SER A 73 -1.03 -3.22 -12.06
C SER A 73 -2.35 -3.79 -11.54
N LEU A 74 -2.27 -4.73 -10.59
CA LEU A 74 -3.39 -5.44 -9.96
C LEU A 74 -4.47 -4.47 -9.46
N ASP A 75 -4.07 -3.42 -8.74
CA ASP A 75 -4.95 -2.38 -8.22
C ASP A 75 -5.68 -1.64 -9.36
N GLN A 76 -5.00 -1.40 -10.48
CA GLN A 76 -5.58 -0.70 -11.62
C GLN A 76 -6.50 -1.58 -12.48
N LEU A 77 -6.25 -2.87 -12.56
CA LEU A 77 -7.20 -3.81 -13.15
C LEU A 77 -8.54 -3.75 -12.39
N TYR A 78 -8.48 -3.76 -11.05
CA TYR A 78 -9.67 -3.62 -10.23
C TYR A 78 -10.30 -2.22 -10.34
N ALA A 79 -9.51 -1.16 -10.28
CA ALA A 79 -9.99 0.22 -10.40
C ALA A 79 -10.66 0.51 -11.75
N ASN A 80 -10.13 -0.02 -12.84
CA ASN A 80 -10.70 0.14 -14.18
C ASN A 80 -12.10 -0.48 -14.29
N ARG A 81 -12.39 -1.52 -13.52
CA ARG A 81 -13.69 -2.20 -13.54
C ARG A 81 -14.65 -1.66 -12.47
N TYR A 82 -14.18 -1.49 -11.24
CA TYR A 82 -15.05 -1.21 -10.08
C TYR A 82 -14.84 0.18 -9.47
N GLY A 83 -13.70 0.81 -9.70
CA GLY A 83 -13.40 2.15 -9.19
C GLY A 83 -14.13 3.27 -9.94
N GLN A 84 -14.67 3.01 -11.13
CA GLN A 84 -15.31 4.03 -11.96
C GLN A 84 -16.65 4.54 -11.38
N ASN A 85 -17.21 3.84 -10.41
CA ASN A 85 -18.44 4.23 -9.71
C ASN A 85 -18.20 5.10 -8.48
N THR A 86 -16.93 5.42 -8.17
CA THR A 86 -16.55 6.28 -7.04
C THR A 86 -16.02 7.62 -7.55
N PRO A 87 -16.09 8.70 -6.75
CA PRO A 87 -15.54 10.02 -7.11
C PRO A 87 -14.06 9.98 -7.52
N ILE A 88 -13.28 9.09 -6.88
CA ILE A 88 -11.86 8.87 -7.17
C ILE A 88 -11.68 7.38 -7.49
N PRO A 89 -11.38 7.01 -8.74
CA PRO A 89 -11.25 5.59 -9.13
C PRO A 89 -10.21 4.81 -8.34
N SER A 90 -9.09 5.45 -8.02
CA SER A 90 -8.02 4.91 -7.17
C SER A 90 -7.13 6.04 -6.65
N MET A 91 -6.42 5.80 -5.54
CA MET A 91 -5.44 6.74 -5.00
C MET A 91 -4.14 6.02 -4.70
N GLN A 92 -3.01 6.64 -5.08
CA GLN A 92 -1.66 6.12 -4.90
C GLN A 92 -0.94 6.95 -3.85
N LEU A 93 -0.51 6.30 -2.76
CA LEU A 93 0.15 6.92 -1.62
C LEU A 93 1.60 6.43 -1.47
N CYS A 94 2.45 7.25 -0.86
CA CYS A 94 3.81 6.86 -0.48
C CYS A 94 4.26 7.59 0.80
N ILE A 95 5.28 7.04 1.45
CA ILE A 95 5.88 7.63 2.67
C ILE A 95 7.14 8.40 2.34
N GLU A 96 7.91 7.95 1.38
CA GLU A 96 9.17 8.59 1.01
C GLU A 96 9.02 9.44 -0.25
N ASN A 97 10.01 10.28 -0.50
CA ASN A 97 10.07 11.09 -1.71
C ASN A 97 10.14 10.20 -2.95
N VAL A 98 9.49 10.62 -4.01
CA VAL A 98 9.45 9.90 -5.28
C VAL A 98 9.91 10.81 -6.41
N ASP A 99 10.73 10.27 -7.30
CA ASP A 99 11.17 10.91 -8.52
C ASP A 99 10.32 10.36 -9.68
N GLN A 100 9.48 11.21 -10.26
CA GLN A 100 8.49 10.78 -11.26
C GLN A 100 8.92 11.05 -12.70
N ALA A 101 10.14 11.55 -12.91
CA ALA A 101 10.66 11.88 -14.24
C ALA A 101 12.18 11.78 -14.30
N GLY A 102 12.71 11.54 -15.50
CA GLY A 102 14.13 11.44 -15.78
C GLY A 102 14.68 10.01 -15.69
N GLY A 103 15.96 9.86 -16.10
CA GLY A 103 16.73 8.64 -15.94
C GLY A 103 17.30 8.52 -14.53
N CYS A 104 17.23 7.35 -13.93
CA CYS A 104 17.83 7.10 -12.62
C CYS A 104 19.21 6.45 -12.76
N ALA A 105 19.26 5.13 -12.95
CA ALA A 105 20.51 4.40 -13.16
C ALA A 105 20.26 3.08 -13.90
N TYR A 106 21.32 2.45 -14.35
CA TYR A 106 21.27 1.18 -15.09
C TYR A 106 20.34 1.22 -16.32
N GLY A 107 20.16 2.40 -16.94
CA GLY A 107 19.30 2.56 -18.10
C GLY A 107 17.80 2.52 -17.82
N TYR A 108 17.37 2.70 -16.57
CA TYR A 108 15.96 2.73 -16.16
C TYR A 108 15.49 4.15 -15.83
N SER A 109 14.27 4.48 -16.26
CA SER A 109 13.57 5.68 -15.83
C SER A 109 13.24 5.64 -14.33
N CYS A 110 13.32 6.78 -13.65
CA CYS A 110 13.00 6.90 -12.23
C CYS A 110 11.55 6.49 -11.91
N VAL A 111 10.65 6.60 -12.86
CA VAL A 111 9.24 6.20 -12.68
C VAL A 111 9.10 4.71 -12.33
N TYR A 112 9.97 3.84 -12.81
CA TYR A 112 9.94 2.42 -12.45
C TYR A 112 10.29 2.17 -10.98
N THR A 113 11.22 2.97 -10.44
CA THR A 113 11.60 2.90 -9.02
C THR A 113 10.48 3.39 -8.11
N ASP A 114 9.76 4.40 -8.55
CA ASP A 114 8.91 5.17 -7.65
C ASP A 114 7.39 4.97 -7.86
N SER A 115 6.96 4.37 -8.97
CA SER A 115 5.55 4.06 -9.21
C SER A 115 5.26 2.56 -9.10
N ILE A 116 4.40 2.18 -8.14
CA ILE A 116 3.92 0.79 -8.01
C ILE A 116 2.62 0.54 -8.76
N SER A 117 1.89 1.61 -9.13
CA SER A 117 0.60 1.53 -9.83
C SER A 117 0.71 2.02 -11.25
N TRP A 118 0.18 1.24 -12.17
CA TRP A 118 0.19 1.49 -13.61
C TRP A 118 -1.20 1.30 -14.18
N ARG A 119 -1.83 2.38 -14.65
CA ARG A 119 -3.19 2.36 -15.22
C ARG A 119 -3.27 1.54 -16.50
N SER A 120 -2.20 1.56 -17.26
CA SER A 120 -1.96 0.76 -18.45
C SER A 120 -0.47 0.41 -18.53
N PRO A 121 -0.03 -0.47 -19.45
CA PRO A 121 1.39 -0.83 -19.55
C PRO A 121 2.36 0.34 -19.75
N THR A 122 1.87 1.50 -20.15
CA THR A 122 2.67 2.70 -20.45
C THR A 122 2.30 3.92 -19.61
N GLU A 123 1.36 3.79 -18.68
CA GLU A 123 0.85 4.92 -17.90
C GLU A 123 1.05 4.70 -16.39
N PRO A 124 2.20 5.12 -15.84
CA PRO A 124 2.43 5.11 -14.40
C PRO A 124 1.56 6.16 -13.71
N LEU A 125 1.11 5.86 -12.50
CA LEU A 125 0.32 6.80 -11.70
C LEU A 125 1.20 7.51 -10.67
N PRO A 126 1.05 8.83 -10.51
CA PRO A 126 1.80 9.60 -9.53
C PRO A 126 1.39 9.24 -8.11
N MET A 127 2.37 9.20 -7.21
CA MET A 127 2.15 8.87 -5.80
C MET A 127 2.14 10.12 -4.93
N ILE A 128 1.26 10.14 -3.93
CA ILE A 128 1.06 11.26 -3.01
C ILE A 128 1.74 10.94 -1.69
N ARG A 129 2.70 11.79 -1.31
CA ARG A 129 3.43 11.70 -0.05
C ARG A 129 2.83 12.57 1.06
N ASP A 130 2.31 13.74 0.70
CA ASP A 130 1.82 14.73 1.66
C ASP A 130 0.37 14.43 2.09
N PRO A 131 0.13 14.11 3.39
CA PRO A 131 -1.21 13.88 3.91
C PRO A 131 -2.18 15.03 3.64
N ARG A 132 -1.69 16.30 3.60
CA ARG A 132 -2.52 17.46 3.23
C ARG A 132 -3.04 17.36 1.80
N VAL A 133 -2.18 16.95 0.87
CA VAL A 133 -2.57 16.80 -0.54
C VAL A 133 -3.58 15.66 -0.68
N ALA A 134 -3.35 14.53 0.01
CA ALA A 134 -4.28 13.41 0.00
C ALA A 134 -5.64 13.79 0.60
N PHE A 135 -5.65 14.48 1.74
CA PHE A 135 -6.86 15.01 2.38
C PHE A 135 -7.64 15.95 1.46
N ASP A 136 -6.94 16.94 0.85
CA ASP A 136 -7.56 17.91 -0.05
C ASP A 136 -8.16 17.25 -1.32
N LEU A 137 -7.57 16.15 -1.79
CA LEU A 137 -8.12 15.38 -2.91
C LEU A 137 -9.36 14.58 -2.52
N LEU A 138 -9.34 13.98 -1.35
CA LEU A 138 -10.45 13.15 -0.86
C LEU A 138 -11.66 14.00 -0.43
N PHE A 139 -11.43 15.08 0.30
CA PHE A 139 -12.48 15.82 1.00
C PHE A 139 -12.60 17.28 0.56
N GLY A 140 -11.62 17.81 -0.15
CA GLY A 140 -11.68 19.14 -0.73
C GLY A 140 -12.69 19.18 -1.87
N ALA A 141 -13.74 19.98 -1.73
CA ALA A 141 -14.87 20.07 -2.67
C ALA A 141 -14.45 20.54 -4.08
N GLY A 142 -13.77 19.69 -4.84
CA GLY A 142 -13.41 19.91 -6.26
C GLY A 142 -12.60 21.19 -6.56
N GLY A 143 -12.40 21.49 -7.83
CA GLY A 143 -11.74 22.70 -8.31
C GLY A 143 -10.24 22.58 -8.59
N SER A 144 -9.66 23.60 -9.24
CA SER A 144 -8.24 23.64 -9.58
C SER A 144 -7.33 23.73 -8.35
N PRO A 145 -6.03 23.42 -8.47
CA PRO A 145 -5.06 23.62 -7.38
C PRO A 145 -5.05 25.07 -6.84
N GLU A 146 -5.26 26.05 -7.72
CA GLU A 146 -5.34 27.46 -7.37
C GLU A 146 -6.60 27.79 -6.56
N GLU A 147 -7.73 27.20 -6.93
CA GLU A 147 -9.00 27.33 -6.20
C GLU A 147 -8.91 26.69 -4.82
N ARG A 148 -8.29 25.51 -4.72
CA ARG A 148 -8.01 24.88 -3.43
C ARG A 148 -7.07 25.72 -2.56
N ALA A 149 -6.00 26.29 -3.14
CA ALA A 149 -5.09 27.18 -2.44
C ALA A 149 -5.77 28.49 -1.98
N ARG A 150 -6.70 29.05 -2.79
CA ARG A 150 -7.49 30.22 -2.42
C ARG A 150 -8.44 29.91 -1.27
N ARG A 151 -9.15 28.78 -1.32
CA ARG A 151 -10.04 28.33 -0.24
C ARG A 151 -9.30 28.17 1.10
N ARG A 152 -8.13 27.54 1.10
CA ARG A 152 -7.26 27.42 2.30
C ARG A 152 -6.87 28.76 2.93
N ARG A 153 -6.82 29.84 2.15
CA ARG A 153 -6.54 31.19 2.69
C ARG A 153 -7.76 31.88 3.30
N THR A 154 -8.96 31.43 2.93
CA THR A 154 -10.22 32.07 3.34
C THR A 154 -11.02 31.27 4.35
N SER A 155 -10.78 29.96 4.47
CA SER A 155 -11.49 29.07 5.39
C SER A 155 -10.50 28.25 6.21
N SER A 156 -10.70 28.20 7.53
CA SER A 156 -9.86 27.45 8.45
C SER A 156 -10.12 25.94 8.41
N SER A 157 -11.29 25.51 7.91
CA SER A 157 -11.68 24.10 7.82
C SER A 157 -12.45 23.82 6.53
N ILE A 158 -12.23 22.62 5.96
CA ILE A 158 -13.04 22.10 4.85
C ILE A 158 -14.50 21.94 5.25
N LEU A 159 -14.77 21.60 6.51
CA LEU A 159 -16.11 21.40 7.03
C LEU A 159 -16.92 22.68 7.11
N ASP A 160 -16.28 23.84 7.28
CA ASP A 160 -16.97 25.15 7.23
C ASP A 160 -17.62 25.35 5.85
N TRP A 161 -17.06 24.74 4.83
CA TRP A 161 -17.49 24.88 3.45
C TRP A 161 -18.67 23.98 3.07
N ILE A 162 -18.73 22.76 3.61
CA ILE A 162 -19.79 21.78 3.33
C ILE A 162 -20.94 21.85 4.33
N THR A 163 -20.88 22.80 5.28
CA THR A 163 -21.84 22.92 6.38
C THR A 163 -23.29 23.07 5.90
N GLU A 164 -23.53 23.81 4.82
CA GLU A 164 -24.90 24.00 4.30
C GLU A 164 -25.49 22.70 3.74
N ASP A 165 -24.71 21.94 2.98
CA ASP A 165 -25.11 20.67 2.40
C ASP A 165 -25.33 19.61 3.51
N ILE A 166 -24.46 19.57 4.50
CA ILE A 166 -24.59 18.73 5.67
C ILE A 166 -25.86 19.08 6.46
N GLN A 167 -26.13 20.35 6.71
CA GLN A 167 -27.34 20.78 7.42
C GLN A 167 -28.61 20.42 6.65
N ARG A 168 -28.57 20.46 5.33
CA ARG A 168 -29.67 20.03 4.46
C ARG A 168 -29.88 18.53 4.57
N MET A 169 -28.82 17.74 4.49
CA MET A 169 -28.84 16.28 4.61
C MET A 169 -29.33 15.84 6.01
N ARG A 170 -28.89 16.49 7.08
CA ARG A 170 -29.34 16.22 8.46
C ARG A 170 -30.85 16.26 8.65
N ARG A 171 -31.56 17.09 7.89
CA ARG A 171 -33.02 17.23 7.97
C ARG A 171 -33.80 16.04 7.40
N THR A 172 -33.15 15.22 6.61
CA THR A 172 -33.75 14.09 5.88
C THR A 172 -33.33 12.73 6.43
N LEU A 173 -32.33 12.67 7.32
CA LEU A 173 -31.78 11.43 7.85
C LEU A 173 -32.55 10.94 9.09
N GLY A 174 -32.67 9.62 9.21
CA GLY A 174 -33.10 8.96 10.43
C GLY A 174 -32.03 9.04 11.55
N PRO A 175 -32.42 8.73 12.84
CA PRO A 175 -31.50 8.88 13.98
C PRO A 175 -30.17 8.11 13.84
N ASN A 176 -30.20 6.90 13.29
CA ASN A 176 -29.00 6.07 13.11
C ASN A 176 -28.07 6.65 12.04
N ASP A 177 -28.62 7.10 10.91
CA ASP A 177 -27.85 7.71 9.83
C ASP A 177 -27.28 9.06 10.23
N PHE A 178 -28.04 9.81 11.05
CA PHE A 178 -27.58 11.05 11.66
C PHE A 178 -26.36 10.81 12.57
N ALA A 179 -26.40 9.79 13.43
CA ALA A 179 -25.28 9.45 14.30
C ALA A 179 -24.04 8.96 13.51
N ARG A 180 -24.24 8.27 12.39
CA ARG A 180 -23.17 7.88 11.46
C ARG A 180 -22.51 9.10 10.81
N LEU A 181 -23.33 10.02 10.30
CA LEU A 181 -22.84 11.27 9.69
C LEU A 181 -22.04 12.11 10.70
N ASP A 182 -22.50 12.24 11.94
CA ASP A 182 -21.78 13.00 12.96
C ASP A 182 -20.43 12.37 13.28
N ARG A 183 -20.35 11.06 13.49
CA ARG A 183 -19.05 10.37 13.69
C ARG A 183 -18.10 10.57 12.50
N TYR A 184 -18.62 10.48 11.28
CA TYR A 184 -17.83 10.72 10.07
C TYR A 184 -17.24 12.14 10.06
N LEU A 185 -18.05 13.15 10.35
CA LEU A 185 -17.61 14.55 10.38
C LEU A 185 -16.59 14.81 11.49
N ASP A 186 -16.74 14.17 12.64
CA ASP A 186 -15.80 14.27 13.74
C ASP A 186 -14.45 13.63 13.36
N ASN A 187 -14.45 12.50 12.66
CA ASN A 187 -13.24 11.89 12.13
C ASN A 187 -12.54 12.79 11.10
N VAL A 188 -13.28 13.40 10.16
CA VAL A 188 -12.72 14.36 9.20
C VAL A 188 -12.07 15.54 9.92
N ARG A 189 -12.74 16.12 10.93
CA ARG A 189 -12.21 17.24 11.75
C ARG A 189 -10.92 16.85 12.46
N GLU A 190 -10.90 15.66 13.07
CA GLU A 190 -9.72 15.19 13.81
C GLU A 190 -8.51 15.01 12.89
N ILE A 191 -8.70 14.41 11.73
CA ILE A 191 -7.61 14.25 10.75
C ILE A 191 -7.14 15.62 10.25
N GLU A 192 -8.06 16.53 9.89
CA GLU A 192 -7.70 17.89 9.46
C GLU A 192 -6.91 18.63 10.54
N ARG A 193 -7.36 18.54 11.80
CA ARG A 193 -6.68 19.15 12.95
C ARG A 193 -5.26 18.60 13.14
N ARG A 194 -5.07 17.30 13.02
CA ARG A 194 -3.75 16.64 13.12
C ARG A 194 -2.82 17.13 12.00
N ILE A 195 -3.31 17.18 10.77
CA ILE A 195 -2.52 17.68 9.62
C ILE A 195 -2.13 19.16 9.85
N GLN A 196 -3.06 20.00 10.32
CA GLN A 196 -2.78 21.40 10.65
C GLN A 196 -1.74 21.51 11.77
N GLY A 197 -1.78 20.64 12.78
CA GLY A 197 -0.80 20.57 13.85
C GLY A 197 0.61 20.26 13.31
N VAL A 198 0.74 19.25 12.47
CA VAL A 198 2.01 18.89 11.79
C VAL A 198 2.53 20.06 10.94
N GLU A 199 1.67 20.69 10.13
CA GLU A 199 2.05 21.85 9.32
C GLU A 199 2.55 23.03 10.17
N ALA A 200 1.88 23.29 11.29
CA ALA A 200 2.26 24.38 12.19
C ALA A 200 3.62 24.09 12.84
N GLN A 201 3.81 22.87 13.37
CA GLN A 201 5.09 22.44 13.95
C GLN A 201 6.22 22.54 12.94
N ASN A 202 6.02 22.02 11.73
CA ASN A 202 7.05 22.01 10.68
C ASN A 202 7.40 23.40 10.14
N ARG A 203 6.59 24.44 10.43
CA ARG A 203 6.86 25.84 10.07
C ARG A 203 7.55 26.65 11.17
N THR A 204 7.78 26.07 12.34
CA THR A 204 8.42 26.79 13.46
C THR A 204 9.88 27.17 13.20
N GLY A 205 10.54 26.54 12.23
CA GLY A 205 11.95 26.72 11.91
C GLY A 205 12.91 25.87 12.74
N GLU A 206 12.39 24.95 13.55
CA GLU A 206 13.17 23.92 14.22
C GLU A 206 13.77 22.95 13.20
N ALA A 207 14.91 22.34 13.55
CA ALA A 207 15.57 21.36 12.70
C ALA A 207 14.68 20.11 12.55
N ARG A 208 14.44 19.73 11.31
CA ARG A 208 13.64 18.55 10.95
C ARG A 208 14.52 17.37 10.59
N GLU A 209 14.05 16.15 10.89
CA GLU A 209 14.66 14.91 10.38
C GLU A 209 14.53 14.80 8.85
N LEU A 210 13.47 15.38 8.28
CA LEU A 210 13.18 15.41 6.85
C LEU A 210 13.15 16.85 6.32
N PRO A 211 14.27 17.58 6.27
CA PRO A 211 14.30 19.02 5.98
C PRO A 211 13.77 19.38 4.57
N GLY A 212 13.83 18.44 3.62
CA GLY A 212 13.31 18.64 2.26
C GLY A 212 11.84 18.22 2.07
N ALA A 213 11.16 17.73 3.12
CA ALA A 213 9.77 17.30 3.00
C ALA A 213 8.78 18.47 3.06
N PRO A 214 7.62 18.38 2.38
CA PRO A 214 6.52 19.34 2.53
C PRO A 214 6.10 19.51 4.00
N ALA A 215 5.53 20.67 4.34
CA ALA A 215 5.13 20.98 5.71
C ALA A 215 4.07 20.02 6.28
N GLY A 216 3.22 19.44 5.44
CA GLY A 216 2.20 18.46 5.84
C GLY A 216 2.74 17.05 6.12
N VAL A 217 4.02 16.77 5.83
CA VAL A 217 4.65 15.47 6.05
C VAL A 217 5.26 15.42 7.44
N PRO A 218 4.82 14.52 8.35
CA PRO A 218 5.46 14.30 9.65
C PRO A 218 6.91 13.80 9.50
N ASP A 219 7.77 14.16 10.44
CA ASP A 219 9.11 13.57 10.54
C ASP A 219 9.04 12.12 11.07
N SER A 220 8.17 11.87 12.07
CA SER A 220 7.92 10.50 12.56
C SER A 220 7.31 9.61 11.48
N PHE A 221 7.93 8.45 11.27
CA PHE A 221 7.40 7.43 10.36
C PHE A 221 6.06 6.90 10.83
N THR A 222 5.95 6.59 12.12
CA THR A 222 4.70 6.10 12.72
C THR A 222 3.56 7.08 12.52
N GLU A 223 3.77 8.37 12.81
CA GLU A 223 2.73 9.40 12.64
C GLU A 223 2.32 9.55 11.17
N HIS A 224 3.28 9.53 10.25
CA HIS A 224 3.02 9.60 8.81
C HIS A 224 2.19 8.39 8.32
N MET A 225 2.58 7.18 8.72
CA MET A 225 1.83 5.95 8.40
C MET A 225 0.40 6.02 8.94
N GLN A 226 0.22 6.42 10.20
CA GLN A 226 -1.09 6.52 10.84
C GLN A 226 -2.00 7.53 10.14
N LEU A 227 -1.50 8.73 9.79
CA LEU A 227 -2.26 9.71 9.03
C LEU A 227 -2.70 9.17 7.67
N MET A 228 -1.80 8.50 6.94
CA MET A 228 -2.14 7.91 5.64
C MET A 228 -3.16 6.77 5.78
N PHE A 229 -3.08 5.95 6.83
CA PHE A 229 -4.07 4.91 7.11
C PHE A 229 -5.43 5.48 7.53
N ASP A 230 -5.46 6.54 8.33
CA ASP A 230 -6.70 7.22 8.69
C ASP A 230 -7.42 7.79 7.46
N LEU A 231 -6.66 8.39 6.52
CA LEU A 231 -7.20 8.88 5.25
C LEU A 231 -7.77 7.75 4.39
N GLN A 232 -7.08 6.61 4.31
CA GLN A 232 -7.55 5.43 3.58
C GLN A 232 -8.84 4.87 4.20
N ALA A 233 -8.85 4.65 5.52
CA ALA A 233 -10.01 4.12 6.22
C ALA A 233 -11.23 5.03 6.06
N LEU A 234 -11.05 6.34 6.19
CA LEU A 234 -12.12 7.32 6.04
C LEU A 234 -12.63 7.39 4.59
N ALA A 235 -11.74 7.29 3.61
CA ALA A 235 -12.11 7.30 2.19
C ALA A 235 -12.89 6.05 1.80
N PHE A 236 -12.54 4.88 2.33
CA PHE A 236 -13.32 3.65 2.17
C PHE A 236 -14.69 3.76 2.83
N ALA A 237 -14.76 4.23 4.08
CA ALA A 237 -16.01 4.39 4.81
C ALA A 237 -17.00 5.34 4.13
N SER A 238 -16.50 6.29 3.34
CA SER A 238 -17.31 7.28 2.61
C SER A 238 -17.51 6.96 1.13
N ASP A 239 -17.04 5.80 0.67
CA ASP A 239 -17.05 5.37 -0.74
C ASP A 239 -16.44 6.42 -1.72
N MET A 240 -15.50 7.22 -1.22
CA MET A 240 -14.75 8.18 -2.04
C MET A 240 -13.86 7.47 -3.04
N THR A 241 -13.27 6.35 -2.64
CA THR A 241 -12.54 5.41 -3.49
C THR A 241 -12.63 4.01 -2.89
N ARG A 242 -12.47 2.99 -3.73
CA ARG A 242 -12.40 1.57 -3.32
C ARG A 242 -11.04 0.98 -3.51
N VAL A 243 -10.07 1.76 -3.98
CA VAL A 243 -8.74 1.27 -4.36
C VAL A 243 -7.65 2.21 -3.88
N PHE A 244 -6.76 1.66 -3.08
CA PHE A 244 -5.50 2.31 -2.73
C PHE A 244 -4.33 1.42 -3.09
N SER A 245 -3.23 2.05 -3.53
CA SER A 245 -1.90 1.49 -3.44
C SER A 245 -1.05 2.36 -2.52
N PHE A 246 -0.20 1.74 -1.70
CA PHE A 246 0.57 2.45 -0.71
C PHE A 246 2.01 1.92 -0.63
N LYS A 247 2.96 2.71 -1.10
CA LYS A 247 4.39 2.40 -1.02
C LYS A 247 4.95 2.87 0.32
N THR A 248 5.21 1.93 1.23
CA THR A 248 5.63 2.21 2.60
C THR A 248 7.13 2.44 2.77
N GLY A 249 7.92 2.22 1.73
CA GLY A 249 9.36 2.47 1.71
C GLY A 249 9.94 2.38 0.30
N ARG A 250 11.12 2.97 0.07
CA ARG A 250 11.91 2.80 -1.17
C ARG A 250 12.95 1.70 -0.99
N ASP A 251 13.24 0.95 -2.04
CA ASP A 251 14.25 -0.11 -2.01
C ASP A 251 15.63 0.42 -1.58
N ALA A 252 16.06 1.53 -2.16
CA ALA A 252 17.33 2.18 -1.84
C ALA A 252 17.19 3.32 -0.81
N SER A 253 16.30 3.16 0.18
CA SER A 253 16.06 4.18 1.21
C SER A 253 17.26 4.37 2.11
N SER A 254 17.68 5.63 2.30
CA SER A 254 18.66 6.02 3.31
C SER A 254 18.01 6.41 4.66
N ARG A 255 16.70 6.21 4.80
CA ARG A 255 15.98 6.55 6.04
C ARG A 255 16.45 5.67 7.20
N VAL A 256 16.67 6.31 8.33
CA VAL A 256 16.86 5.65 9.62
C VAL A 256 15.51 5.57 10.31
N TYR A 257 15.14 4.39 10.76
CA TYR A 257 13.90 4.17 11.51
C TYR A 257 14.23 4.05 13.01
N THR A 258 14.58 5.18 13.64
CA THR A 258 15.01 5.23 15.04
C THR A 258 14.00 4.62 16.01
N GLU A 259 12.72 4.77 15.72
CA GLU A 259 11.61 4.18 16.49
C GLU A 259 11.62 2.63 16.45
N SER A 260 12.34 2.01 15.51
CA SER A 260 12.52 0.56 15.45
C SER A 260 13.53 0.04 16.47
N GLY A 261 14.37 0.92 17.01
CA GLY A 261 15.46 0.59 17.95
C GLY A 261 16.82 0.40 17.28
N THR A 262 16.97 0.75 16.00
CA THR A 262 18.29 0.77 15.31
C THR A 262 18.56 2.15 14.69
N ASP A 263 19.85 2.51 14.63
CA ASP A 263 20.33 3.73 13.97
C ASP A 263 20.89 3.45 12.57
N THR A 264 20.78 2.22 12.08
CA THR A 264 21.28 1.84 10.76
C THR A 264 20.27 2.25 9.68
N PRO A 265 20.67 2.98 8.63
CA PRO A 265 19.78 3.30 7.51
C PRO A 265 19.28 2.03 6.81
N PHE A 266 18.04 2.05 6.31
CA PHE A 266 17.35 0.87 5.78
C PHE A 266 18.16 0.11 4.71
N HIS A 267 18.57 0.76 3.64
CA HIS A 267 19.29 0.11 2.56
C HIS A 267 20.67 -0.43 2.98
N PRO A 268 21.53 0.31 3.70
CA PRO A 268 22.73 -0.26 4.31
C PRO A 268 22.47 -1.44 5.24
N ALA A 269 21.38 -1.41 6.05
CA ALA A 269 21.01 -2.52 6.92
C ALA A 269 20.64 -3.79 6.13
N SER A 270 20.00 -3.66 4.96
CA SER A 270 19.66 -4.79 4.10
C SER A 270 20.89 -5.53 3.58
N HIS A 271 22.01 -4.83 3.41
CA HIS A 271 23.31 -5.41 3.01
C HIS A 271 24.11 -5.95 4.19
N HIS A 272 23.49 -6.82 4.98
CA HIS A 272 24.01 -7.35 6.24
C HIS A 272 25.25 -8.28 6.09
N GLY A 273 25.59 -8.71 4.87
CA GLY A 273 26.76 -9.57 4.60
C GLY A 273 26.71 -10.94 5.28
N GLY A 274 25.53 -11.43 5.64
CA GLY A 274 25.33 -12.70 6.36
C GLY A 274 25.80 -12.68 7.83
N ARG A 275 26.16 -11.52 8.39
CA ARG A 275 26.54 -11.39 9.79
C ARG A 275 25.32 -11.42 10.69
N GLU A 276 25.26 -12.36 11.63
CA GLU A 276 24.09 -12.60 12.48
C GLU A 276 23.55 -11.33 13.15
N ALA A 277 24.41 -10.52 13.77
CA ALA A 277 24.00 -9.27 14.41
C ALA A 277 23.36 -8.27 13.43
N ALA A 278 23.89 -8.16 12.21
CA ALA A 278 23.34 -7.27 11.17
C ALA A 278 22.04 -7.82 10.57
N VAL A 279 21.88 -9.15 10.48
CA VAL A 279 20.61 -9.79 10.09
C VAL A 279 19.52 -9.48 11.12
N LEU A 280 19.86 -9.58 12.41
CA LEU A 280 18.92 -9.26 13.51
C LEU A 280 18.57 -7.77 13.53
N ASP A 281 19.53 -6.88 13.29
CA ASP A 281 19.30 -5.45 13.19
C ASP A 281 18.34 -5.12 12.02
N PHE A 282 18.54 -5.72 10.85
CA PHE A 282 17.61 -5.55 9.72
C PHE A 282 16.24 -6.18 9.99
N ALA A 283 16.15 -7.31 10.68
CA ALA A 283 14.92 -7.95 11.06
C ALA A 283 14.05 -7.06 11.98
N VAL A 284 14.68 -6.27 12.85
CA VAL A 284 13.99 -5.28 13.71
C VAL A 284 13.29 -4.22 12.86
N ILE A 285 13.94 -3.70 11.82
CA ILE A 285 13.34 -2.73 10.91
C ILE A 285 12.13 -3.35 10.19
N ASN A 286 12.27 -4.57 9.65
CA ASN A 286 11.17 -5.25 8.97
C ASN A 286 9.98 -5.49 9.91
N LYS A 287 10.24 -5.91 11.14
CA LYS A 287 9.20 -6.09 12.17
C LYS A 287 8.50 -4.77 12.50
N TYR A 288 9.25 -3.67 12.56
CA TYR A 288 8.71 -2.33 12.79
C TYR A 288 7.78 -1.89 11.66
N HIS A 289 8.15 -2.12 10.39
CA HIS A 289 7.26 -1.85 9.26
C HIS A 289 5.94 -2.65 9.35
N VAL A 290 6.02 -3.94 9.66
CA VAL A 290 4.83 -4.78 9.84
C VAL A 290 3.98 -4.30 11.02
N SER A 291 4.60 -3.78 12.08
CA SER A 291 3.88 -3.28 13.26
C SER A 291 2.98 -2.07 13.01
N MET A 292 3.08 -1.44 11.84
CA MET A 292 2.16 -0.37 11.43
C MET A 292 0.80 -0.91 10.98
N LEU A 293 0.73 -2.15 10.47
CA LEU A 293 -0.50 -2.73 9.92
C LEU A 293 -1.62 -2.91 10.95
N PRO A 294 -1.37 -3.37 12.19
CA PRO A 294 -2.39 -3.48 13.23
C PRO A 294 -3.22 -2.22 13.44
N TYR A 295 -2.61 -1.04 13.36
CA TYR A 295 -3.33 0.23 13.45
C TYR A 295 -4.37 0.37 12.32
N PHE A 296 -3.99 0.06 11.09
CA PHE A 296 -4.90 0.13 9.95
C PHE A 296 -6.01 -0.92 10.03
N LEU A 297 -5.67 -2.16 10.41
CA LEU A 297 -6.64 -3.23 10.59
C LEU A 297 -7.69 -2.85 11.64
N GLN A 298 -7.27 -2.27 12.77
CA GLN A 298 -8.18 -1.79 13.81
C GLN A 298 -9.10 -0.69 13.29
N LYS A 299 -8.57 0.28 12.53
CA LYS A 299 -9.39 1.34 11.92
C LYS A 299 -10.47 0.79 11.00
N LEU A 300 -10.15 -0.21 10.18
CA LEU A 300 -11.13 -0.85 9.30
C LEU A 300 -12.12 -1.72 10.07
N GLN A 301 -11.68 -2.40 11.14
CA GLN A 301 -12.55 -3.21 11.99
C GLN A 301 -13.56 -2.35 12.76
N ASP A 302 -13.16 -1.16 13.20
CA ASP A 302 -14.03 -0.22 13.93
C ASP A 302 -15.13 0.43 13.06
N ILE A 303 -15.04 0.28 11.74
CA ILE A 303 -16.04 0.82 10.81
C ILE A 303 -17.15 -0.22 10.59
N ASP A 304 -18.33 0.12 11.10
CA ASP A 304 -19.55 -0.69 10.98
C ASP A 304 -20.12 -0.64 9.55
N GLU A 305 -20.31 -1.79 8.94
CA GLU A 305 -20.88 -2.01 7.61
C GLU A 305 -22.25 -2.70 7.66
N GLY A 306 -22.92 -2.64 8.80
CA GLY A 306 -24.28 -3.14 9.03
C GLY A 306 -24.29 -4.55 9.60
N ASP A 307 -24.02 -5.54 8.81
CA ASP A 307 -23.96 -6.97 9.18
C ASP A 307 -22.55 -7.41 9.60
N THR A 308 -21.55 -6.61 9.30
CA THR A 308 -20.13 -6.88 9.58
C THR A 308 -19.35 -5.56 9.70
N ASN A 309 -18.02 -5.61 9.59
CA ASN A 309 -17.13 -4.46 9.58
C ASN A 309 -16.42 -4.30 8.22
N LEU A 310 -15.78 -3.15 8.02
CA LEU A 310 -15.13 -2.86 6.74
C LEU A 310 -13.92 -3.78 6.47
N LEU A 311 -13.22 -4.27 7.51
CA LEU A 311 -12.10 -5.21 7.33
C LEU A 311 -12.56 -6.55 6.74
N ASP A 312 -13.74 -7.04 7.10
CA ASP A 312 -14.33 -8.24 6.49
C ASP A 312 -14.62 -8.05 4.98
N LYS A 313 -14.87 -6.82 4.56
CA LYS A 313 -15.16 -6.50 3.14
C LYS A 313 -13.91 -6.15 2.33
N THR A 314 -12.77 -5.97 2.99
CA THR A 314 -11.52 -5.49 2.36
C THR A 314 -10.58 -6.66 2.04
N MET A 315 -9.76 -6.49 1.00
CA MET A 315 -8.57 -7.27 0.71
C MET A 315 -7.36 -6.32 0.72
N ILE A 316 -6.40 -6.58 1.60
CA ILE A 316 -5.15 -5.83 1.70
C ILE A 316 -4.01 -6.76 1.29
N VAL A 317 -3.27 -6.40 0.26
CA VAL A 317 -2.07 -7.11 -0.18
C VAL A 317 -0.85 -6.39 0.38
N PHE A 318 -0.02 -7.10 1.12
CA PHE A 318 1.22 -6.54 1.69
C PHE A 318 2.39 -7.48 1.40
N GLY A 319 3.50 -6.92 0.94
CA GLY A 319 4.67 -7.70 0.59
C GLY A 319 5.80 -6.85 0.02
N SER A 320 6.76 -7.54 -0.58
CA SER A 320 7.91 -6.92 -1.23
C SER A 320 8.28 -7.72 -2.48
N PRO A 321 8.74 -7.06 -3.55
CA PRO A 321 9.28 -7.74 -4.73
C PRO A 321 10.67 -8.33 -4.50
N MET A 322 11.32 -8.00 -3.37
CA MET A 322 12.64 -8.47 -2.99
C MET A 322 12.57 -9.30 -1.71
N ALA A 323 13.17 -10.47 -1.70
CA ALA A 323 13.19 -11.38 -0.57
C ALA A 323 14.45 -11.16 0.31
N ASP A 324 15.64 -11.48 -0.21
CA ASP A 324 16.91 -11.22 0.45
C ASP A 324 17.59 -10.01 -0.16
N GLY A 325 17.46 -8.86 0.51
CA GLY A 325 18.05 -7.59 0.06
C GLY A 325 19.59 -7.62 0.02
N ASN A 326 20.24 -8.49 0.78
CA ASN A 326 21.70 -8.58 0.80
C ASN A 326 22.30 -9.00 -0.56
N ILE A 327 21.56 -9.80 -1.32
CA ILE A 327 21.95 -10.31 -2.63
C ILE A 327 20.96 -9.92 -3.74
N HIS A 328 20.03 -9.02 -3.45
CA HIS A 328 18.96 -8.58 -4.35
C HIS A 328 18.15 -9.77 -4.92
N ASN A 329 17.81 -10.73 -4.07
CA ASN A 329 17.08 -11.93 -4.49
C ASN A 329 15.59 -11.65 -4.62
N HIS A 330 14.98 -12.04 -5.71
CA HIS A 330 13.55 -11.94 -6.01
C HIS A 330 12.79 -13.26 -5.85
N ARG A 331 13.44 -14.28 -5.31
CA ARG A 331 12.86 -15.62 -5.08
C ARG A 331 12.37 -15.76 -3.66
N ARG A 332 11.22 -16.42 -3.48
CA ARG A 332 10.58 -16.59 -2.18
C ARG A 332 10.25 -15.25 -1.53
N ALA A 333 9.81 -14.31 -2.34
CA ALA A 333 9.47 -12.97 -1.88
C ALA A 333 8.27 -13.00 -0.90
N PRO A 334 8.26 -12.12 0.13
CA PRO A 334 7.21 -12.12 1.13
C PRO A 334 5.88 -11.60 0.54
N LEU A 335 4.79 -12.34 0.81
CA LEU A 335 3.44 -11.96 0.42
C LEU A 335 2.45 -12.36 1.51
N VAL A 336 1.65 -11.42 1.96
CA VAL A 336 0.52 -11.67 2.84
C VAL A 336 -0.73 -10.98 2.31
N VAL A 337 -1.89 -11.57 2.58
CA VAL A 337 -3.20 -10.98 2.33
C VAL A 337 -3.92 -10.84 3.66
N LEU A 338 -4.49 -9.67 3.91
CA LEU A 338 -5.25 -9.36 5.12
C LEU A 338 -6.68 -8.96 4.77
N GLY A 339 -7.63 -9.28 5.65
CA GLY A 339 -9.06 -9.09 5.42
C GLY A 339 -9.73 -10.34 4.88
N LYS A 340 -11.05 -10.27 4.72
CA LYS A 340 -11.86 -11.44 4.29
C LYS A 340 -12.44 -11.32 2.88
N ALA A 341 -12.13 -10.23 2.15
CA ALA A 341 -12.64 -9.99 0.78
C ALA A 341 -14.14 -10.29 0.65
N ASN A 342 -14.93 -9.74 1.57
CA ASN A 342 -16.36 -9.97 1.66
C ASN A 342 -16.74 -11.46 1.87
N GLY A 343 -16.01 -12.14 2.78
CA GLY A 343 -16.23 -13.55 3.14
C GLY A 343 -15.64 -14.58 2.15
N ARG A 344 -14.85 -14.13 1.18
CA ARG A 344 -14.20 -15.02 0.18
C ARG A 344 -12.84 -15.52 0.63
N LEU A 345 -12.27 -14.97 1.69
CA LEU A 345 -11.03 -15.40 2.33
C LEU A 345 -11.32 -15.84 3.76
N GLU A 346 -10.77 -16.98 4.15
CA GLU A 346 -10.96 -17.56 5.47
C GLU A 346 -10.01 -16.92 6.51
N GLY A 347 -8.79 -16.56 6.09
CA GLY A 347 -7.71 -16.16 7.00
C GLY A 347 -7.18 -17.30 7.85
N ASN A 348 -6.34 -16.99 8.83
CA ASN A 348 -5.67 -17.96 9.71
C ASN A 348 -5.00 -19.10 8.94
N VAL A 349 -4.32 -18.79 7.84
CA VAL A 349 -3.72 -19.81 6.98
C VAL A 349 -2.35 -19.40 6.46
N HIS A 350 -1.42 -20.37 6.45
CA HIS A 350 -0.15 -20.28 5.77
C HIS A 350 -0.13 -21.27 4.59
N LEU A 351 -0.04 -20.76 3.41
CA LEU A 351 0.02 -21.50 2.14
C LEU A 351 1.44 -21.42 1.59
N LYS A 352 2.05 -22.57 1.33
CA LYS A 352 3.38 -22.64 0.74
C LYS A 352 3.29 -23.12 -0.70
N ALA A 353 3.72 -22.31 -1.63
CA ALA A 353 3.76 -22.65 -3.04
C ALA A 353 4.90 -23.64 -3.36
N PRO A 354 4.78 -24.46 -4.41
CA PRO A 354 5.91 -25.19 -4.99
C PRO A 354 7.06 -24.27 -5.38
N ASP A 355 8.29 -24.79 -5.39
CA ASP A 355 9.46 -24.01 -5.82
C ASP A 355 9.29 -23.48 -7.26
N GLY A 356 9.63 -22.22 -7.49
CA GLY A 356 9.55 -21.58 -8.79
C GLY A 356 8.15 -21.11 -9.20
N THR A 357 7.16 -21.16 -8.29
CA THR A 357 5.82 -20.62 -8.55
C THR A 357 5.89 -19.08 -8.67
N PRO A 358 5.45 -18.47 -9.78
CA PRO A 358 5.35 -17.02 -9.88
C PRO A 358 4.40 -16.44 -8.83
N MET A 359 4.76 -15.31 -8.21
CA MET A 359 3.86 -14.56 -7.32
C MET A 359 2.58 -14.14 -8.07
N ALA A 360 2.69 -13.92 -9.36
CA ALA A 360 1.58 -13.63 -10.25
C ALA A 360 0.44 -14.67 -10.19
N ASN A 361 0.75 -15.95 -9.89
CA ASN A 361 -0.27 -16.98 -9.73
C ASN A 361 -1.21 -16.68 -8.54
N ALA A 362 -0.65 -16.23 -7.41
CA ALA A 362 -1.45 -15.81 -6.27
C ALA A 362 -2.22 -14.52 -6.57
N MET A 363 -1.61 -13.57 -7.30
CA MET A 363 -2.28 -12.33 -7.68
C MET A 363 -3.40 -12.56 -8.70
N LEU A 364 -3.28 -13.54 -9.60
CA LEU A 364 -4.37 -13.97 -10.47
C LEU A 364 -5.56 -14.49 -9.65
N SER A 365 -5.31 -15.33 -8.65
CA SER A 365 -6.35 -15.81 -7.73
C SER A 365 -6.98 -14.67 -6.91
N MET A 366 -6.20 -13.63 -6.53
CA MET A 366 -6.76 -12.42 -5.91
C MET A 366 -7.70 -11.68 -6.87
N LEU A 367 -7.33 -11.53 -8.13
CA LEU A 367 -8.18 -10.91 -9.15
C LEU A 367 -9.48 -11.69 -9.35
N HIS A 368 -9.43 -13.01 -9.40
CA HIS A 368 -10.63 -13.86 -9.46
C HIS A 368 -11.48 -13.69 -8.19
N THR A 369 -10.86 -13.71 -7.00
CA THR A 369 -11.55 -13.43 -5.73
C THR A 369 -12.25 -12.07 -5.75
N LEU A 370 -11.69 -11.09 -6.44
CA LEU A 370 -12.25 -9.74 -6.62
C LEU A 370 -13.22 -9.62 -7.81
N GLY A 371 -13.58 -10.72 -8.47
CA GLY A 371 -14.61 -10.77 -9.51
C GLY A 371 -14.10 -10.60 -10.95
N HIS A 372 -12.80 -10.76 -11.20
CA HIS A 372 -12.20 -10.80 -12.55
C HIS A 372 -12.15 -12.23 -13.11
N ASP A 373 -13.22 -13.00 -12.97
CA ASP A 373 -13.28 -14.43 -13.27
C ASP A 373 -12.90 -14.83 -14.71
N ASN A 374 -12.95 -13.89 -15.66
CA ASN A 374 -12.63 -14.13 -17.07
C ASN A 374 -11.15 -13.86 -17.41
N MET A 375 -10.31 -13.53 -16.43
CA MET A 375 -8.90 -13.25 -16.66
C MET A 375 -8.12 -14.57 -16.72
N GLU A 376 -7.56 -14.90 -17.86
CA GLU A 376 -6.83 -16.17 -18.06
C GLU A 376 -5.40 -16.11 -17.51
N SER A 377 -4.80 -14.91 -17.43
CA SER A 377 -3.43 -14.72 -16.96
C SER A 377 -3.22 -13.31 -16.40
N PHE A 378 -2.23 -13.16 -15.53
CA PHE A 378 -1.77 -11.88 -14.99
C PHE A 378 -0.23 -11.90 -14.90
N GLY A 379 0.44 -10.88 -15.44
CA GLY A 379 1.90 -10.83 -15.46
C GLY A 379 2.51 -12.09 -16.05
N ASP A 380 3.42 -12.72 -15.32
CA ASP A 380 4.06 -13.99 -15.68
C ASP A 380 3.37 -15.25 -15.11
N SER A 381 2.10 -15.14 -14.75
CA SER A 381 1.36 -16.28 -14.19
C SER A 381 1.33 -17.46 -15.14
N THR A 382 1.48 -18.65 -14.56
CA THR A 382 1.39 -19.94 -15.26
C THR A 382 0.11 -20.72 -14.94
N GLY A 383 -0.75 -20.10 -14.13
CA GLY A 383 -2.00 -20.63 -13.61
C GLY A 383 -2.37 -19.92 -12.31
N GLU A 384 -3.29 -20.47 -11.56
CA GLU A 384 -3.70 -19.95 -10.25
C GLU A 384 -2.91 -20.60 -9.12
N PHE A 385 -2.79 -19.88 -7.99
CA PHE A 385 -2.37 -20.43 -6.71
C PHE A 385 -3.47 -20.19 -5.68
N PRO A 386 -4.02 -21.24 -5.00
CA PRO A 386 -5.17 -21.11 -4.12
C PRO A 386 -4.88 -20.18 -2.93
N LEU A 387 -5.89 -19.42 -2.49
CA LEU A 387 -5.82 -18.53 -1.33
C LEU A 387 -6.48 -19.11 -0.07
N THR A 388 -7.01 -20.33 -0.15
CA THR A 388 -7.69 -21.08 0.94
C THR A 388 -7.24 -22.53 0.99
N LEU A 389 -7.39 -23.20 2.15
CA LEU A 389 -7.01 -24.60 2.38
C LEU A 389 -8.05 -25.49 1.75
N GLY A 390 -8.70 -25.59 0.99
CA GLY A 390 -9.70 -26.50 0.42
C GLY A 390 -9.84 -26.40 -1.09
N ALA A 391 -9.22 -25.39 -1.65
CA ALA A 391 -9.24 -25.11 -3.08
C ALA A 391 -8.11 -25.84 -3.85
N ALA A 392 -7.38 -26.77 -3.21
CA ALA A 392 -6.37 -27.57 -3.88
C ALA A 392 -7.05 -28.53 -4.87
N ALA A 393 -6.96 -28.16 -6.15
CA ALA A 393 -7.18 -28.99 -7.33
C ALA A 393 -8.49 -29.80 -7.37
N SER A 394 -9.53 -29.20 -7.88
CA SER A 394 -10.44 -29.97 -8.76
C SER A 394 -9.70 -30.10 -10.12
N PRO A 395 -9.26 -31.28 -10.53
CA PRO A 395 -8.55 -31.46 -11.79
C PRO A 395 -9.45 -31.41 -13.02
N ASP A 396 -10.70 -31.02 -12.85
CA ASP A 396 -11.72 -30.94 -13.92
C ASP A 396 -12.55 -29.66 -13.77
N ARG A 397 -12.05 -28.55 -14.34
CA ARG A 397 -12.92 -27.47 -14.85
C ARG A 397 -12.28 -26.81 -16.06
#